data_74b140ca8a3ef6ed23c0e532985964ac
#
_entry.id   74b140ca8a3ef6ed23c0e532985964ac
#
_cell.length_a   1.000
_cell.length_b   1.000
_cell.length_c   1.000
_cell.angle_alpha   90.00
_cell.angle_beta   90.00
_cell.angle_gamma   90.00
#
_symmetry.space_group_name_H-M   'P 1'
#
loop_
_entity.id
_entity.type
_entity.pdbx_description
1 polymer ?
#
loop_
_entity_poly.entity_id
_entity_poly.type
_entity_poly.pdbx_seq_one_letter_code
_entity_poly.pdbx_strand_id
1 'polypeptide(L)'
;MIGLIGNGLGLLLTGVFTDLWSNIYFCIAFIVIGAFLSQCTFISFIALHIKVCWLKVAATQFAIYMAWSNLGKSIGAGLYSQIKPGLYQGQEFILIGVLSLIGAAVLVLVNMRYHKKRIEKLDVDGGIADAVRV
;
A
#
# COMPACT_ATOMS: atom_id res chain seq x y z
N MET A 1 3.62 -7.67 0.64
CA MET A 1 4.84 -7.23 -0.07
C MET A 1 4.91 -7.73 -1.50
N ILE A 2 4.74 -9.03 -1.74
CA ILE A 2 4.77 -9.62 -3.10
C ILE A 2 3.80 -8.89 -4.05
N GLY A 3 2.56 -8.60 -3.62
CA GLY A 3 1.57 -7.88 -4.43
C GLY A 3 2.00 -6.46 -4.82
N LEU A 4 2.63 -5.72 -3.90
CA LEU A 4 3.09 -4.36 -4.17
C LEU A 4 4.25 -4.33 -5.16
N ILE A 5 5.20 -5.25 -5.01
CA ILE A 5 6.33 -5.42 -5.94
C ILE A 5 5.80 -5.88 -7.31
N GLY A 6 4.91 -6.88 -7.31
CA GLY A 6 4.31 -7.38 -8.55
C GLY A 6 3.51 -6.31 -9.31
N ASN A 7 2.75 -5.49 -8.59
CA ASN A 7 2.03 -4.37 -9.18
C ASN A 7 2.98 -3.30 -9.75
N GLY A 8 4.03 -2.93 -8.99
CA GLY A 8 5.04 -1.98 -9.46
C GLY A 8 5.78 -2.44 -10.70
N LEU A 9 6.23 -3.71 -10.73
CA LEU A 9 6.88 -4.31 -11.89
C LEU A 9 5.93 -4.42 -13.10
N GLY A 10 4.68 -4.81 -12.87
CA GLY A 10 3.66 -4.87 -13.92
C GLY A 10 3.45 -3.51 -14.59
N LEU A 11 3.34 -2.45 -13.80
CA LEU A 11 3.20 -1.08 -14.31
C LEU A 11 4.44 -0.62 -15.09
N LEU A 12 5.65 -0.93 -14.61
CA LEU A 12 6.89 -0.60 -15.33
C LEU A 12 6.96 -1.33 -16.68
N LEU A 13 6.67 -2.63 -16.71
CA LEU A 13 6.65 -3.40 -17.96
C LEU A 13 5.65 -2.82 -18.96
N THR A 14 4.47 -2.45 -18.50
CA THR A 14 3.45 -1.85 -19.37
C THR A 14 3.87 -0.49 -19.91
N GLY A 15 4.55 0.32 -19.12
CA GLY A 15 5.08 1.62 -19.55
C GLY A 15 6.20 1.51 -20.59
N VAL A 16 7.00 0.43 -20.53
CA VAL A 16 8.09 0.17 -21.48
C VAL A 16 7.57 -0.44 -22.79
N PHE A 17 6.61 -1.36 -22.71
CA PHE A 17 6.09 -2.10 -23.87
C PHE A 17 4.84 -1.42 -24.46
N THR A 18 4.96 -0.17 -24.89
CA THR A 18 3.85 0.61 -25.47
C THR A 18 3.33 0.00 -26.79
N ASP A 19 4.16 -0.71 -27.55
CA ASP A 19 3.78 -1.35 -28.81
C ASP A 19 2.73 -2.45 -28.63
N LEU A 20 2.70 -3.10 -27.45
CA LEU A 20 1.73 -4.14 -27.14
C LEU A 20 0.32 -3.59 -26.87
N TRP A 21 0.16 -2.28 -26.70
CA TRP A 21 -1.15 -1.66 -26.46
C TRP A 21 -2.07 -1.71 -27.66
N SER A 22 -1.55 -1.97 -28.85
CA SER A 22 -2.35 -2.22 -30.06
C SER A 22 -3.09 -3.56 -30.01
N ASN A 23 -2.69 -4.47 -29.11
CA ASN A 23 -3.31 -5.79 -28.98
C ASN A 23 -4.37 -5.78 -27.86
N ILE A 24 -5.64 -5.92 -28.25
CA ILE A 24 -6.79 -5.90 -27.32
C ILE A 24 -6.70 -7.00 -26.25
N TYR A 25 -6.18 -8.19 -26.61
CA TYR A 25 -6.03 -9.29 -25.64
C TYR A 25 -5.00 -8.97 -24.57
N PHE A 26 -3.92 -8.28 -24.95
CA PHE A 26 -2.92 -7.79 -24.00
C PHE A 26 -3.53 -6.78 -23.02
N CYS A 27 -4.31 -5.81 -23.52
CA CYS A 27 -4.97 -4.82 -22.69
C CYS A 27 -5.95 -5.45 -21.69
N ILE A 28 -6.76 -6.43 -22.14
CA ILE A 28 -7.70 -7.15 -21.27
C ILE A 28 -6.93 -7.93 -20.19
N ALA A 29 -5.91 -8.69 -20.57
CA ALA A 29 -5.11 -9.47 -19.64
C ALA A 29 -4.43 -8.55 -18.61
N PHE A 30 -3.88 -7.41 -19.04
CA PHE A 30 -3.26 -6.43 -18.16
C PHE A 30 -4.25 -5.85 -17.14
N ILE A 31 -5.46 -5.47 -17.57
CA ILE A 31 -6.49 -4.94 -16.67
C ILE A 31 -6.89 -5.99 -15.64
N VAL A 32 -7.12 -7.23 -16.05
CA VAL A 32 -7.54 -8.31 -15.14
C VAL A 32 -6.44 -8.64 -14.12
N ILE A 33 -5.21 -8.84 -14.58
CA ILE A 33 -4.06 -9.16 -13.73
C ILE A 33 -3.75 -7.97 -12.80
N GLY A 34 -3.76 -6.76 -13.32
CA GLY A 34 -3.53 -5.54 -12.55
C GLY A 34 -4.58 -5.34 -11.46
N ALA A 35 -5.87 -5.55 -11.77
CA ALA A 35 -6.95 -5.48 -10.80
C ALA A 35 -6.76 -6.54 -9.69
N PHE A 36 -6.42 -7.77 -10.05
CA PHE A 36 -6.16 -8.84 -9.09
C PHE A 36 -4.99 -8.51 -8.15
N LEU A 37 -3.85 -8.10 -8.70
CA LEU A 37 -2.67 -7.70 -7.93
C LEU A 37 -2.96 -6.50 -7.01
N SER A 38 -3.73 -5.54 -7.50
CA SER A 38 -4.16 -4.37 -6.71
C SER A 38 -5.01 -4.78 -5.51
N GLN A 39 -5.96 -5.71 -5.69
CA GLN A 39 -6.79 -6.22 -4.59
C GLN A 39 -5.97 -7.02 -3.58
N CYS A 40 -5.04 -7.86 -4.02
CA CYS A 40 -4.13 -8.57 -3.13
C CYS A 40 -3.27 -7.60 -2.29
N THR A 41 -2.80 -6.52 -2.92
CA THR A 41 -2.04 -5.46 -2.23
C THR A 41 -2.90 -4.75 -1.19
N PHE A 42 -4.15 -4.41 -1.54
CA PHE A 42 -5.09 -3.75 -0.63
C PHE A 42 -5.43 -4.61 0.60
N ILE A 43 -5.73 -5.89 0.40
CA ILE A 43 -5.99 -6.84 1.51
C ILE A 43 -4.76 -6.98 2.40
N SER A 44 -3.56 -7.10 1.81
CA SER A 44 -2.31 -7.18 2.56
C SER A 44 -2.05 -5.92 3.39
N PHE A 45 -2.42 -4.76 2.87
CA PHE A 45 -2.30 -3.47 3.54
C PHE A 45 -3.25 -3.37 4.74
N ILE A 46 -4.51 -3.77 4.59
CA ILE A 46 -5.48 -3.85 5.69
C ILE A 46 -4.97 -4.81 6.78
N ALA A 47 -4.52 -6.00 6.40
CA ALA A 47 -3.98 -6.98 7.35
C ALA A 47 -2.76 -6.45 8.12
N LEU A 48 -1.93 -5.63 7.46
CA LEU A 48 -0.81 -4.95 8.10
C LEU A 48 -1.29 -3.94 9.15
N HIS A 49 -2.27 -3.11 8.82
CA HIS A 49 -2.84 -2.13 9.74
C HIS A 49 -3.42 -2.79 10.99
N ILE A 50 -4.18 -3.88 10.81
CA ILE A 50 -4.74 -4.64 11.93
C ILE A 50 -3.63 -5.19 12.84
N LYS A 51 -2.52 -5.70 12.27
CA LYS A 51 -1.39 -6.23 13.04
C LYS A 51 -0.61 -5.17 13.81
N VAL A 52 -0.71 -3.92 13.40
CA VAL A 52 0.00 -2.79 14.03
C VAL A 52 -0.85 -2.11 15.11
N CYS A 53 -2.17 -2.37 15.12
CA CYS A 53 -3.08 -1.80 16.11
C CYS A 53 -2.93 -2.48 17.47
N TRP A 54 -2.95 -1.67 18.53
CA TRP A 54 -3.03 -2.16 19.91
C TRP A 54 -4.48 -2.51 20.26
N LEU A 55 -4.70 -3.70 20.81
CA LEU A 55 -6.04 -4.26 21.06
C LEU A 55 -6.99 -3.33 21.81
N LYS A 56 -6.50 -2.62 22.86
CA LYS A 56 -7.32 -1.71 23.69
C LYS A 56 -7.92 -0.52 22.93
N VAL A 57 -7.25 -0.07 21.86
CA VAL A 57 -7.66 1.10 21.06
C VAL A 57 -7.66 0.81 19.57
N ALA A 58 -7.73 -0.47 19.21
CA ALA A 58 -7.57 -0.94 17.84
C ALA A 58 -8.53 -0.28 16.84
N ALA A 59 -9.80 -0.09 17.23
CA ALA A 59 -10.79 0.53 16.36
C ALA A 59 -10.44 1.97 15.99
N THR A 60 -10.03 2.77 16.98
CA THR A 60 -9.64 4.17 16.77
C THR A 60 -8.36 4.27 15.95
N GLN A 61 -7.35 3.47 16.27
CA GLN A 61 -6.10 3.44 15.52
C GLN A 61 -6.32 3.01 14.07
N PHE A 62 -7.15 1.98 13.84
CA PHE A 62 -7.48 1.53 12.51
C PHE A 62 -8.22 2.63 11.71
N ALA A 63 -9.19 3.31 12.33
CA ALA A 63 -9.91 4.42 11.69
C ALA A 63 -8.95 5.56 11.27
N ILE A 64 -8.00 5.91 12.14
CA ILE A 64 -6.97 6.91 11.83
C ILE A 64 -6.11 6.47 10.64
N TYR A 65 -5.62 5.22 10.63
CA TYR A 65 -4.81 4.71 9.52
C TYR A 65 -5.59 4.70 8.20
N MET A 66 -6.87 4.33 8.23
CA MET A 66 -7.72 4.38 7.03
C MET A 66 -7.96 5.82 6.55
N ALA A 67 -8.15 6.77 7.47
CA ALA A 67 -8.29 8.18 7.13
C ALA A 67 -7.01 8.73 6.48
N TRP A 68 -5.83 8.44 7.03
CA TRP A 68 -4.54 8.81 6.43
C TRP A 68 -4.32 8.18 5.05
N SER A 69 -4.70 6.90 4.90
CA SER A 69 -4.63 6.21 3.60
C SER A 69 -5.50 6.88 2.55
N ASN A 70 -6.73 7.25 2.91
CA ASN A 70 -7.65 7.94 2.00
C ASN A 70 -7.17 9.36 1.68
N LEU A 71 -6.66 10.09 2.66
CA LEU A 71 -6.04 11.40 2.45
C LEU A 71 -4.85 11.30 1.48
N GLY A 72 -3.99 10.32 1.67
CA GLY A 72 -2.86 10.06 0.76
C GLY A 72 -3.31 9.79 -0.68
N LYS A 73 -4.39 9.01 -0.87
CA LYS A 73 -4.98 8.78 -2.19
C LYS A 73 -5.53 10.06 -2.81
N SER A 74 -6.22 10.89 -2.03
CA SER A 74 -6.79 12.15 -2.51
C SER A 74 -5.71 13.15 -2.92
N ILE A 75 -4.66 13.30 -2.10
CA ILE A 75 -3.50 14.15 -2.42
C ILE A 75 -2.78 13.60 -3.67
N GLY A 76 -2.54 12.30 -3.72
CA GLY A 76 -1.90 11.64 -4.86
C GLY A 76 -2.66 11.84 -6.16
N ALA A 77 -3.98 11.70 -6.14
CA ALA A 77 -4.83 11.95 -7.29
C ALA A 77 -4.80 13.42 -7.74
N GLY A 78 -4.81 14.36 -6.78
CA GLY A 78 -4.70 15.79 -7.06
C GLY A 78 -3.37 16.16 -7.70
N LEU A 79 -2.26 15.65 -7.19
CA LEU A 79 -0.92 15.87 -7.77
C LEU A 79 -0.81 15.22 -9.16
N TYR A 80 -1.30 14.00 -9.30
CA TYR A 80 -1.30 13.30 -10.59
C TYR A 80 -2.08 14.05 -11.67
N SER A 81 -3.24 14.61 -11.33
CA SER A 81 -4.06 15.37 -12.29
C SER A 81 -3.34 16.60 -12.86
N GLN A 82 -2.43 17.19 -12.08
CA GLN A 82 -1.62 18.33 -12.51
C GLN A 82 -0.43 17.94 -13.38
N ILE A 83 0.17 16.79 -13.11
CA ILE A 83 1.35 16.29 -13.83
C ILE A 83 0.95 15.61 -15.15
N LYS A 84 -0.21 14.95 -15.19
CA LYS A 84 -0.70 14.16 -16.33
C LYS A 84 -0.67 14.91 -17.68
N PRO A 85 -1.04 16.20 -17.80
CA PRO A 85 -1.02 16.91 -19.08
C PRO A 85 0.36 17.03 -19.73
N GLY A 86 1.44 16.92 -18.93
CA GLY A 86 2.83 16.98 -19.41
C GLY A 86 3.46 15.61 -19.69
N LEU A 87 2.76 14.51 -19.47
CA LEU A 87 3.28 13.16 -19.64
C LEU A 87 2.84 12.57 -20.98
N TYR A 88 3.81 11.97 -21.70
CA TYR A 88 3.50 11.14 -22.87
C TYR A 88 2.92 9.80 -22.47
N GLN A 89 2.20 9.17 -23.40
CA GLN A 89 1.59 7.86 -23.24
C GLN A 89 2.66 6.82 -22.82
N GLY A 90 2.44 6.15 -21.69
CA GLY A 90 3.39 5.21 -21.10
C GLY A 90 4.24 5.77 -19.96
N GLN A 91 4.63 7.04 -19.99
CA GLN A 91 5.44 7.64 -18.90
C GLN A 91 4.69 7.68 -17.58
N GLU A 92 3.38 7.81 -17.61
CA GLU A 92 2.52 7.74 -16.41
C GLU A 92 2.65 6.38 -15.69
N PHE A 93 2.70 5.27 -16.42
CA PHE A 93 2.85 3.94 -15.85
C PHE A 93 4.24 3.72 -15.24
N ILE A 94 5.27 4.26 -15.89
CA ILE A 94 6.65 4.23 -15.37
C ILE A 94 6.72 5.04 -14.05
N LEU A 95 6.14 6.23 -14.02
CA LEU A 95 6.14 7.08 -12.83
C LEU A 95 5.45 6.37 -11.65
N ILE A 96 4.23 5.85 -11.87
CA ILE A 96 3.48 5.16 -10.82
C ILE A 96 4.20 3.87 -10.41
N GLY A 97 4.79 3.13 -11.35
CA GLY A 97 5.57 1.92 -11.08
C GLY A 97 6.77 2.19 -10.19
N VAL A 98 7.55 3.23 -10.49
CA VAL A 98 8.70 3.66 -9.67
C VAL A 98 8.26 4.08 -8.28
N LEU A 99 7.21 4.90 -8.15
CA LEU A 99 6.67 5.30 -6.85
C LEU A 99 6.19 4.10 -6.02
N SER A 100 5.57 3.11 -6.68
CA SER A 100 5.13 1.86 -6.03
C SER A 100 6.32 1.05 -5.49
N LEU A 101 7.42 0.96 -6.24
CA LEU A 101 8.63 0.27 -5.79
C LEU A 101 9.35 1.01 -4.65
N ILE A 102 9.38 2.34 -4.70
CA ILE A 102 9.89 3.15 -3.58
C ILE A 102 9.07 2.89 -2.32
N GLY A 103 7.73 2.88 -2.43
CA GLY A 103 6.84 2.55 -1.33
C GLY A 103 7.09 1.14 -0.77
N ALA A 104 7.33 0.15 -1.64
CA ALA A 104 7.71 -1.20 -1.23
C ALA A 104 9.04 -1.22 -0.47
N ALA A 105 10.06 -0.49 -0.95
CA ALA A 105 11.36 -0.38 -0.30
C ALA A 105 11.25 0.25 1.10
N VAL A 106 10.48 1.33 1.23
CA VAL A 106 10.22 1.97 2.54
C VAL A 106 9.56 0.99 3.51
N LEU A 107 8.58 0.20 3.05
CA LEU A 107 7.94 -0.82 3.90
C LEU A 107 8.92 -1.91 4.36
N VAL A 108 9.91 -2.28 3.53
CA VAL A 108 10.98 -3.23 3.92
C VAL A 108 11.84 -2.66 5.05
N LEU A 109 12.11 -1.34 5.00
CA LEU A 109 12.94 -0.67 6.00
C LEU A 109 12.23 -0.54 7.35
N VAL A 110 10.88 -0.58 7.38
CA VAL A 110 10.13 -0.55 8.64
C VAL A 110 10.34 -1.85 9.41
N ASN A 111 11.02 -1.75 10.56
CA ASN A 111 11.33 -2.90 11.41
C ASN A 111 10.10 -3.36 12.21
N MET A 112 9.27 -4.19 11.57
CA MET A 112 8.03 -4.73 12.14
C MET A 112 8.26 -5.57 13.41
N ARG A 113 9.44 -6.18 13.57
CA ARG A 113 9.76 -6.99 14.76
C ARG A 113 9.89 -6.11 16.01
N TYR A 114 10.48 -4.93 15.86
CA TYR A 114 10.61 -3.98 16.97
C TYR A 114 9.24 -3.45 17.41
N HIS A 115 8.38 -3.13 16.45
CA HIS A 115 7.04 -2.64 16.73
C HIS A 115 6.17 -3.67 17.45
N LYS A 116 6.23 -4.94 17.03
CA LYS A 116 5.50 -6.05 17.67
C LYS A 116 5.93 -6.22 19.13
N LYS A 117 7.23 -6.22 19.43
CA LYS A 117 7.74 -6.31 20.80
C LYS A 117 7.27 -5.14 21.68
N ARG A 118 7.11 -3.96 21.11
CA ARG A 118 6.64 -2.78 21.84
C ARG A 118 5.16 -2.88 22.19
N ILE A 119 4.33 -3.38 21.27
CA ILE A 119 2.89 -3.64 21.52
C ILE A 119 2.74 -4.71 22.60
N GLU A 120 3.48 -5.79 22.52
CA GLU A 120 3.44 -6.88 23.49
C GLU A 120 3.81 -6.41 24.91
N LYS A 121 4.79 -5.51 25.03
CA LYS A 121 5.11 -4.85 26.30
C LYS A 121 3.95 -4.01 26.83
N LEU A 122 3.31 -3.21 25.99
CA LEU A 122 2.16 -2.39 26.38
C LEU A 122 0.96 -3.23 26.84
N ASP A 123 0.74 -4.40 26.25
CA ASP A 123 -0.30 -5.33 26.66
C ASP A 123 -0.03 -5.91 28.05
N VAL A 124 1.23 -6.27 28.34
CA VAL A 124 1.65 -6.78 29.65
C VAL A 124 1.52 -5.68 30.71
N ASP A 125 2.07 -4.49 30.46
CA ASP A 125 2.03 -3.35 31.39
C ASP A 125 0.59 -2.89 31.63
N GLY A 126 -0.25 -2.87 30.59
CA GLY A 126 -1.67 -2.52 30.69
C GLY A 126 -2.48 -3.58 31.45
N GLY A 127 -2.18 -4.86 31.30
CA GLY A 127 -2.78 -5.94 32.07
C GLY A 127 -2.45 -5.88 33.57
N ILE A 128 -1.23 -5.53 33.93
CA ILE A 128 -0.80 -5.34 35.31
C ILE A 128 -1.51 -4.12 35.93
N ALA A 129 -1.65 -3.02 35.18
CA ALA A 129 -2.34 -1.83 35.67
C ALA A 129 -3.83 -2.08 35.94
N ASP A 130 -4.49 -2.90 35.13
CA ASP A 130 -5.89 -3.28 35.33
C ASP A 130 -6.04 -4.24 36.52
N ALA A 131 -5.09 -5.15 36.73
CA ALA A 131 -5.10 -6.09 37.86
C ALA A 131 -4.87 -5.41 39.23
N VAL A 132 -4.19 -4.28 39.28
CA VAL A 132 -3.93 -3.48 40.50
C VAL A 132 -5.14 -2.59 40.88
N ARG A 133 -6.07 -2.36 39.93
CA ARG A 133 -7.26 -1.51 40.16
C ARG A 133 -8.49 -2.29 40.69
N VAL A 134 -8.41 -3.60 40.78
CA VAL A 134 -9.43 -4.48 41.40
C VAL A 134 -9.09 -4.75 42.85
#